data_b6e1e2a547901afad2296fca31e8fb38
#
_entry.id   b6e1e2a547901afad2296fca31e8fb38
#
_cell.length_a   1.000
_cell.length_b   1.000
_cell.length_c   1.000
_cell.angle_alpha   90.00
_cell.angle_beta   90.00
_cell.angle_gamma   90.00
#
_symmetry.space_group_name_H-M   'P 1'
#
loop_
_entity.id
_entity.type
_entity.pdbx_description
1 polymer ?
#
loop_
_entity_poly.entity_id
_entity_poly.type
_entity_poly.pdbx_seq_one_letter_code
_entity_poly.pdbx_strand_id
1 'polypeptide(L)'
;SVSRGLGDVYKRQGPNIGLINSLATYARINEYGFIEAPYRKIDKTDPQNPRVTDEVVYMTADEEDNYHVAQANEALDEEGHFVRNSVSGRYLDETQEYEKTMFDYMDVSPKMVFSVATALIPFLQNDDANRALMGSNMQRQAVPLLNTEAPVVGTGIEPKAAVDSGVCVVAKHAGVVERSESDKIIIKTDDGAKDTYKLQKFKRSNQSNCYNQRPIVFKGDRVEEGEVIADGPSTSNGELALGKNPLIGFMTWEGYNLSLIHISEPTR
;
A
#
# COMPACT_ATOMS: atom_id res chain seq x y z
N SER A 1 1.45 -12.98 32.26
CA SER A 1 0.87 -12.63 30.96
C SER A 1 -0.59 -12.24 31.17
N VAL A 2 -0.89 -10.96 31.04
CA VAL A 2 -2.24 -10.44 31.19
C VAL A 2 -3.06 -10.94 30.00
N SER A 3 -4.07 -11.76 30.26
CA SER A 3 -5.03 -12.17 29.26
C SER A 3 -5.77 -10.94 28.74
N ARG A 4 -5.58 -10.61 27.47
CA ARG A 4 -6.22 -9.46 26.84
C ARG A 4 -7.55 -9.86 26.25
N GLY A 5 -8.52 -10.24 27.09
CA GLY A 5 -9.90 -10.48 26.71
C GLY A 5 -10.16 -11.53 25.60
N LEU A 6 -11.33 -12.15 25.62
CA LEU A 6 -11.73 -13.19 24.65
C LEU A 6 -11.67 -12.76 23.18
N GLY A 7 -11.92 -11.47 22.90
CA GLY A 7 -11.82 -10.94 21.53
C GLY A 7 -10.40 -10.91 20.97
N ASP A 8 -9.39 -10.69 21.82
CA ASP A 8 -7.99 -10.66 21.40
C ASP A 8 -7.47 -12.09 21.16
N VAL A 9 -7.90 -13.04 21.96
CA VAL A 9 -7.58 -14.47 21.78
C VAL A 9 -8.17 -14.99 20.47
N TYR A 10 -9.43 -14.67 20.19
CA TYR A 10 -10.12 -15.09 18.97
C TYR A 10 -9.45 -14.55 17.70
N LYS A 11 -9.01 -13.29 17.70
CA LYS A 11 -8.34 -12.66 16.54
C LYS A 11 -6.95 -13.21 16.25
N ARG A 12 -6.33 -13.87 17.22
CA ARG A 12 -4.98 -14.46 17.08
C ARG A 12 -5.01 -15.95 16.76
N GLN A 13 -6.18 -16.53 16.57
CA GLN A 13 -6.35 -17.95 16.27
C GLN A 13 -6.89 -18.13 14.86
N GLY A 14 -6.52 -19.23 14.25
CA GLY A 14 -7.00 -19.66 12.94
C GLY A 14 -6.03 -20.64 12.29
N PRO A 15 -6.51 -21.53 11.40
CA PRO A 15 -5.64 -22.54 10.75
C PRO A 15 -4.58 -21.92 9.85
N ASN A 16 -4.78 -20.70 9.37
CA ASN A 16 -3.88 -19.99 8.44
C ASN A 16 -3.05 -18.88 9.11
N ILE A 17 -3.03 -18.78 10.44
CA ILE A 17 -2.26 -17.74 11.11
C ILE A 17 -0.76 -17.90 10.86
N GLY A 18 -0.10 -16.82 10.48
CA GLY A 18 1.32 -16.82 10.13
C GLY A 18 1.67 -17.42 8.78
N LEU A 19 0.71 -18.02 8.06
CA LEU A 19 0.94 -18.62 6.73
C LEU A 19 0.60 -17.68 5.57
N ILE A 20 -0.18 -16.64 5.81
CA ILE A 20 -0.58 -15.67 4.79
C ILE A 20 0.36 -14.47 4.84
N ASN A 21 1.20 -14.35 3.82
CA ASN A 21 2.13 -13.24 3.64
C ASN A 21 1.62 -12.29 2.54
N SER A 22 2.16 -11.08 2.52
CA SER A 22 1.86 -10.07 1.51
C SER A 22 3.10 -9.76 0.69
N LEU A 23 2.93 -9.50 -0.61
CA LEU A 23 4.00 -9.01 -1.46
C LEU A 23 4.38 -7.58 -1.06
N ALA A 24 5.68 -7.27 -1.04
CA ALA A 24 6.15 -5.92 -0.79
C ALA A 24 5.79 -4.99 -1.96
N THR A 25 5.71 -3.68 -1.68
CA THR A 25 5.21 -2.68 -2.64
C THR A 25 6.02 -2.62 -3.93
N TYR A 26 7.34 -2.77 -3.84
CA TYR A 26 8.25 -2.69 -4.99
C TYR A 26 8.55 -4.04 -5.63
N ALA A 27 8.17 -5.14 -4.98
CA ALA A 27 8.42 -6.48 -5.49
C ALA A 27 7.47 -6.82 -6.64
N ARG A 28 7.95 -7.63 -7.57
CA ARG A 28 7.14 -8.20 -8.64
C ARG A 28 7.40 -9.71 -8.75
N ILE A 29 6.53 -10.39 -9.48
CA ILE A 29 6.68 -11.81 -9.78
C ILE A 29 7.14 -11.92 -11.24
N ASN A 30 8.22 -12.65 -11.47
CA ASN A 30 8.73 -12.91 -12.83
C ASN A 30 7.88 -13.98 -13.57
N GLU A 31 8.21 -14.22 -14.83
CA GLU A 31 7.51 -15.20 -15.67
C GLU A 31 7.64 -16.65 -15.19
N TYR A 32 8.62 -16.95 -14.33
CA TYR A 32 8.82 -18.27 -13.71
C TYR A 32 8.11 -18.42 -12.36
N GLY A 33 7.52 -17.34 -11.83
CA GLY A 33 6.83 -17.32 -10.54
C GLY A 33 7.71 -16.96 -9.34
N PHE A 34 8.96 -16.55 -9.54
CA PHE A 34 9.86 -16.08 -8.48
C PHE A 34 9.64 -14.61 -8.18
N ILE A 35 9.88 -14.22 -6.94
CA ILE A 35 9.80 -12.82 -6.50
C ILE A 35 11.11 -12.12 -6.85
N GLU A 36 10.99 -10.96 -7.48
CA GLU A 36 12.10 -10.08 -7.81
C GLU A 36 11.91 -8.72 -7.12
N ALA A 37 13.02 -8.11 -6.73
CA ALA A 37 13.07 -6.77 -6.19
C ALA A 37 13.94 -5.84 -7.05
N PRO A 38 13.63 -4.53 -7.11
CA PRO A 38 14.41 -3.58 -7.88
C PRO A 38 15.63 -3.10 -7.10
N TYR A 39 16.75 -2.96 -7.79
CA TYR A 39 18.01 -2.40 -7.27
C TYR A 39 18.58 -1.40 -8.26
N ARG A 40 19.19 -0.34 -7.76
CA ARG A 40 19.94 0.63 -8.57
C ARG A 40 21.34 0.12 -8.77
N LYS A 41 21.80 0.11 -10.00
CA LYS A 41 23.14 -0.33 -10.37
C LYS A 41 24.18 0.72 -10.00
N ILE A 42 25.33 0.28 -9.51
CA ILE A 42 26.50 1.12 -9.23
C ILE A 42 27.51 0.99 -10.37
N ASP A 43 27.87 2.10 -10.94
CA ASP A 43 28.93 2.17 -11.95
C ASP A 43 30.31 2.26 -11.26
N LYS A 44 31.18 1.31 -11.58
CA LYS A 44 32.55 1.19 -11.05
C LYS A 44 33.61 1.61 -12.08
N THR A 45 33.26 2.48 -13.01
CA THR A 45 34.22 3.01 -14.00
C THR A 45 35.39 3.69 -13.30
N ASP A 46 35.11 4.41 -12.20
CA ASP A 46 36.15 4.87 -11.26
C ASP A 46 36.15 3.96 -10.02
N PRO A 47 37.12 3.06 -9.86
CA PRO A 47 37.16 2.12 -8.76
C PRO A 47 37.24 2.76 -7.36
N GLN A 48 37.76 4.01 -7.27
CA GLN A 48 37.89 4.72 -5.99
C GLN A 48 36.65 5.52 -5.63
N ASN A 49 35.82 5.87 -6.62
CA ASN A 49 34.63 6.69 -6.39
C ASN A 49 33.42 6.15 -7.18
N PRO A 50 32.84 5.02 -6.78
CA PRO A 50 31.71 4.41 -7.47
C PRO A 50 30.49 5.33 -7.47
N ARG A 51 29.75 5.33 -8.57
CA ARG A 51 28.58 6.18 -8.80
C ARG A 51 27.31 5.34 -8.86
N VAL A 52 26.31 5.74 -8.10
CA VAL A 52 24.95 5.15 -8.19
C VAL A 52 24.25 5.69 -9.43
N THR A 53 23.78 4.79 -10.28
CA THR A 53 23.06 5.15 -11.51
C THR A 53 21.54 5.10 -11.29
N ASP A 54 20.78 5.65 -12.24
CA ASP A 54 19.32 5.53 -12.26
C ASP A 54 18.84 4.26 -12.98
N GLU A 55 19.79 3.43 -13.44
CA GLU A 55 19.46 2.14 -14.04
C GLU A 55 18.97 1.18 -12.94
N VAL A 56 17.72 0.72 -13.10
CA VAL A 56 17.08 -0.22 -12.15
C VAL A 56 17.10 -1.61 -12.74
N VAL A 57 17.67 -2.55 -11.99
CA VAL A 57 17.71 -3.97 -12.33
C VAL A 57 16.85 -4.73 -11.34
N TYR A 58 16.03 -5.65 -11.85
CA TYR A 58 15.26 -6.57 -11.01
C TYR A 58 16.03 -7.87 -10.85
N MET A 59 16.20 -8.31 -9.60
CA MET A 59 16.92 -9.53 -9.26
C MET A 59 16.12 -10.38 -8.30
N THR A 60 16.29 -11.69 -8.41
CA THR A 60 15.80 -12.67 -7.44
C THR A 60 16.74 -12.74 -6.23
N ALA A 61 16.31 -13.37 -5.13
CA ALA A 61 17.11 -13.44 -3.92
C ALA A 61 18.44 -14.20 -4.10
N ASP A 62 18.43 -15.27 -4.91
CA ASP A 62 19.64 -16.07 -5.22
C ASP A 62 20.65 -15.30 -6.08
N GLU A 63 20.19 -14.37 -6.92
CA GLU A 63 21.07 -13.48 -7.65
C GLU A 63 21.63 -12.38 -6.75
N GLU A 64 20.81 -11.81 -5.86
CA GLU A 64 21.19 -10.74 -4.94
C GLU A 64 22.26 -11.20 -3.94
N ASP A 65 22.21 -12.45 -3.49
CA ASP A 65 23.18 -13.05 -2.58
C ASP A 65 24.64 -12.98 -3.07
N ASN A 66 24.85 -12.81 -4.37
CA ASN A 66 26.20 -12.70 -4.94
C ASN A 66 26.77 -11.27 -4.91
N TYR A 67 25.99 -10.28 -4.49
CA TYR A 67 26.36 -8.87 -4.59
C TYR A 67 26.28 -8.16 -3.24
N HIS A 68 27.08 -7.11 -3.09
CA HIS A 68 26.99 -6.19 -1.96
C HIS A 68 25.97 -5.09 -2.31
N VAL A 69 24.94 -4.96 -1.48
CA VAL A 69 23.86 -4.01 -1.68
C VAL A 69 23.88 -2.93 -0.61
N ALA A 70 24.01 -1.67 -1.02
CA ALA A 70 23.96 -0.51 -0.13
C ALA A 70 22.51 -0.17 0.28
N GLN A 71 22.35 0.38 1.47
CA GLN A 71 21.04 0.85 1.94
C GLN A 71 20.60 2.11 1.19
N ALA A 72 19.30 2.23 0.94
CA ALA A 72 18.70 3.33 0.16
C ALA A 72 18.80 4.72 0.84
N ASN A 73 19.01 4.78 2.14
CA ASN A 73 19.07 6.02 2.93
C ASN A 73 20.51 6.56 3.10
N GLU A 74 21.50 5.94 2.49
CA GLU A 74 22.86 6.49 2.49
C GLU A 74 22.93 7.80 1.71
N ALA A 75 23.71 8.73 2.23
CA ALA A 75 23.87 10.05 1.64
C ALA A 75 24.67 9.97 0.33
N LEU A 76 24.08 10.46 -0.74
CA LEU A 76 24.71 10.65 -2.04
C LEU A 76 24.92 12.14 -2.29
N ASP A 77 25.94 12.48 -3.06
CA ASP A 77 26.14 13.83 -3.59
C ASP A 77 25.27 14.09 -4.83
N GLU A 78 25.35 15.29 -5.41
CA GLU A 78 24.57 15.67 -6.59
C GLU A 78 24.93 14.84 -7.84
N GLU A 79 26.12 14.23 -7.87
CA GLU A 79 26.61 13.41 -8.97
C GLU A 79 26.28 11.91 -8.76
N GLY A 80 25.77 11.53 -7.59
CA GLY A 80 25.41 10.17 -7.24
C GLY A 80 26.53 9.35 -6.60
N HIS A 81 27.58 9.98 -6.07
CA HIS A 81 28.64 9.30 -5.35
C HIS A 81 28.34 9.23 -3.85
N PHE A 82 28.85 8.20 -3.17
CA PHE A 82 28.75 8.10 -1.72
C PHE A 82 29.58 9.17 -1.02
N VAL A 83 28.96 9.92 -0.13
CA VAL A 83 29.61 10.97 0.66
C VAL A 83 30.59 10.37 1.69
N ARG A 84 30.24 9.20 2.25
CA ARG A 84 31.05 8.48 3.24
C ARG A 84 31.88 7.39 2.58
N ASN A 85 33.05 7.11 3.15
CA ASN A 85 33.87 5.99 2.71
C ASN A 85 33.37 4.64 3.29
N SER A 86 32.77 4.67 4.49
CA SER A 86 32.11 3.52 5.12
C SER A 86 30.61 3.68 4.93
N VAL A 87 29.98 2.72 4.31
CA VAL A 87 28.58 2.71 3.88
C VAL A 87 27.90 1.48 4.47
N SER A 88 26.72 1.65 5.02
CA SER A 88 25.92 0.54 5.52
C SER A 88 25.31 -0.25 4.36
N GLY A 89 25.45 -1.55 4.42
CA GLY A 89 24.92 -2.44 3.40
C GLY A 89 24.76 -3.85 3.90
N ARG A 90 24.31 -4.71 3.02
CA ARG A 90 24.15 -6.15 3.29
C ARG A 90 24.90 -6.98 2.26
N TYR A 91 25.37 -8.11 2.73
CA TYR A 91 25.91 -9.18 1.90
C TYR A 91 25.46 -10.50 2.51
N LEU A 92 24.77 -11.32 1.74
CA LEU A 92 24.04 -12.49 2.25
C LEU A 92 23.08 -12.07 3.40
N ASP A 93 23.15 -12.74 4.54
CA ASP A 93 22.34 -12.46 5.73
C ASP A 93 22.95 -11.42 6.68
N GLU A 94 24.15 -10.90 6.38
CA GLU A 94 24.87 -9.98 7.26
C GLU A 94 24.69 -8.54 6.84
N THR A 95 24.28 -7.68 7.80
CA THR A 95 24.22 -6.24 7.64
C THR A 95 25.39 -5.61 8.39
N GLN A 96 26.31 -5.02 7.66
CA GLN A 96 27.54 -4.41 8.21
C GLN A 96 27.89 -3.12 7.45
N GLU A 97 28.88 -2.40 7.97
CA GLU A 97 29.51 -1.32 7.24
C GLU A 97 30.65 -1.85 6.38
N TYR A 98 30.59 -1.54 5.09
CA TYR A 98 31.59 -1.91 4.09
C TYR A 98 32.21 -0.67 3.47
N GLU A 99 33.37 -0.81 2.85
CA GLU A 99 33.96 0.25 2.04
C GLU A 99 33.08 0.52 0.80
N LYS A 100 32.91 1.79 0.44
CA LYS A 100 32.09 2.20 -0.72
C LYS A 100 32.46 1.52 -2.04
N THR A 101 33.68 1.07 -2.19
CA THR A 101 34.23 0.39 -3.39
C THR A 101 33.68 -1.02 -3.57
N MET A 102 33.18 -1.65 -2.50
CA MET A 102 32.70 -3.03 -2.52
C MET A 102 31.29 -3.17 -3.10
N PHE A 103 30.49 -2.12 -3.06
CA PHE A 103 29.08 -2.18 -3.45
C PHE A 103 28.88 -2.30 -4.95
N ASP A 104 27.95 -3.18 -5.35
CA ASP A 104 27.55 -3.43 -6.72
C ASP A 104 26.19 -2.79 -7.03
N TYR A 105 25.31 -2.77 -6.03
CA TYR A 105 23.95 -2.25 -6.12
C TYR A 105 23.57 -1.44 -4.89
N MET A 106 22.49 -0.67 -5.04
CA MET A 106 21.88 0.09 -3.96
C MET A 106 20.36 -0.12 -3.98
N ASP A 107 19.74 -0.21 -2.83
CA ASP A 107 18.28 -0.26 -2.73
C ASP A 107 17.64 1.00 -3.34
N VAL A 108 16.50 0.83 -4.01
CA VAL A 108 15.78 1.95 -4.65
C VAL A 108 15.15 2.87 -3.60
N SER A 109 14.57 2.31 -2.53
CA SER A 109 13.87 3.07 -1.50
C SER A 109 13.83 2.30 -0.18
N PRO A 110 13.87 2.99 0.97
CA PRO A 110 13.63 2.36 2.27
C PRO A 110 12.22 1.75 2.39
N LYS A 111 11.28 2.17 1.55
CA LYS A 111 9.89 1.67 1.53
C LYS A 111 9.73 0.29 0.90
N MET A 112 10.80 -0.31 0.40
CA MET A 112 10.77 -1.64 -0.23
C MET A 112 10.35 -2.78 0.72
N VAL A 113 10.50 -2.58 2.03
CA VAL A 113 10.17 -3.59 3.05
C VAL A 113 8.68 -3.63 3.41
N PHE A 114 7.89 -2.64 3.00
CA PHE A 114 6.49 -2.54 3.36
C PHE A 114 5.55 -3.11 2.30
N SER A 115 4.52 -3.82 2.75
CA SER A 115 3.37 -4.17 1.90
C SER A 115 2.44 -2.97 1.71
N VAL A 116 1.53 -3.05 0.74
CA VAL A 116 0.53 -1.99 0.50
C VAL A 116 -0.32 -1.73 1.75
N ALA A 117 -0.77 -2.79 2.43
CA ALA A 117 -1.58 -2.64 3.64
C ALA A 117 -0.82 -1.93 4.77
N THR A 118 0.46 -2.25 4.96
CA THR A 118 1.31 -1.57 5.94
C THR A 118 1.58 -0.12 5.55
N ALA A 119 1.76 0.16 4.26
CA ALA A 119 1.98 1.51 3.76
C ALA A 119 0.75 2.44 3.90
N LEU A 120 -0.44 1.89 4.15
CA LEU A 120 -1.65 2.64 4.44
C LEU A 120 -1.76 3.12 5.90
N ILE A 121 -0.86 2.70 6.80
CA ILE A 121 -0.88 3.08 8.21
C ILE A 121 -0.18 4.43 8.38
N PRO A 122 -0.90 5.49 8.77
CA PRO A 122 -0.27 6.78 9.05
C PRO A 122 0.55 6.70 10.34
N PHE A 123 1.66 7.45 10.40
CA PHE A 123 2.59 7.48 11.53
C PHE A 123 3.13 6.09 11.94
N LEU A 124 3.35 5.23 10.99
CA LEU A 124 3.82 3.85 11.21
C LEU A 124 5.09 3.78 12.06
N GLN A 125 6.01 4.74 11.89
CA GLN A 125 7.26 4.81 12.65
C GLN A 125 7.07 4.98 14.17
N ASN A 126 5.89 5.41 14.61
CA ASN A 126 5.56 5.60 16.03
C ASN A 126 4.87 4.37 16.63
N ASP A 127 4.54 3.36 15.82
CA ASP A 127 3.84 2.17 16.26
C ASP A 127 4.80 1.02 16.56
N ASP A 128 4.43 0.20 17.53
CA ASP A 128 5.09 -1.08 17.76
C ASP A 128 4.87 -2.04 16.58
N ALA A 129 5.92 -2.75 16.16
CA ALA A 129 5.90 -3.65 15.02
C ALA A 129 4.79 -4.71 15.10
N ASN A 130 4.55 -5.28 16.29
CA ASN A 130 3.48 -6.27 16.48
C ASN A 130 2.10 -5.66 16.27
N ARG A 131 1.89 -4.42 16.71
CA ARG A 131 0.61 -3.73 16.52
C ARG A 131 0.40 -3.29 15.09
N ALA A 132 1.45 -2.86 14.40
CA ALA A 132 1.42 -2.56 12.98
C ALA A 132 1.04 -3.81 12.14
N LEU A 133 1.61 -4.97 12.46
CA LEU A 133 1.25 -6.25 11.82
C LEU A 133 -0.22 -6.59 12.01
N MET A 134 -0.74 -6.46 13.23
CA MET A 134 -2.15 -6.71 13.51
C MET A 134 -3.07 -5.73 12.77
N GLY A 135 -2.74 -4.43 12.78
CA GLY A 135 -3.48 -3.40 12.06
C GLY A 135 -3.51 -3.64 10.54
N SER A 136 -2.38 -3.97 9.96
CA SER A 136 -2.24 -4.32 8.54
C SER A 136 -3.14 -5.52 8.17
N ASN A 137 -3.15 -6.55 8.99
CA ASN A 137 -4.01 -7.72 8.77
C ASN A 137 -5.51 -7.38 8.91
N MET A 138 -5.88 -6.52 9.86
CA MET A 138 -7.27 -6.10 10.07
C MET A 138 -7.80 -5.22 8.94
N GLN A 139 -6.97 -4.40 8.30
CA GLN A 139 -7.38 -3.63 7.11
C GLN A 139 -7.91 -4.52 5.98
N ARG A 140 -7.30 -5.69 5.79
CA ARG A 140 -7.74 -6.67 4.78
C ARG A 140 -9.07 -7.35 5.10
N GLN A 141 -9.54 -7.23 6.33
CA GLN A 141 -10.83 -7.80 6.81
C GLN A 141 -11.93 -6.73 6.91
N ALA A 142 -11.68 -5.51 6.43
CA ALA A 142 -12.65 -4.43 6.47
C ALA A 142 -13.88 -4.77 5.63
N VAL A 143 -15.07 -4.59 6.23
CA VAL A 143 -16.34 -4.78 5.53
C VAL A 143 -16.69 -3.53 4.75
N PRO A 144 -17.09 -3.63 3.46
CA PRO A 144 -17.56 -2.49 2.69
C PRO A 144 -18.78 -1.86 3.33
N LEU A 145 -18.69 -0.57 3.65
CA LEU A 145 -19.78 0.20 4.25
C LEU A 145 -20.69 0.79 3.17
N LEU A 146 -21.94 1.09 3.53
CA LEU A 146 -22.89 1.77 2.64
C LEU A 146 -22.44 3.21 2.33
N ASN A 147 -22.01 3.94 3.35
CA ASN A 147 -21.45 5.27 3.23
C ASN A 147 -20.05 5.25 3.81
N THR A 148 -19.07 5.31 2.96
CA THR A 148 -17.65 5.38 3.32
C THR A 148 -17.18 6.83 3.36
N GLU A 149 -16.14 7.08 4.12
CA GLU A 149 -15.48 8.40 4.19
C GLU A 149 -13.99 8.20 3.94
N ALA A 150 -13.40 9.07 3.12
CA ALA A 150 -11.96 9.08 2.95
C ALA A 150 -11.28 9.46 4.28
N PRO A 151 -10.13 8.86 4.63
CA PRO A 151 -9.44 9.19 5.86
C PRO A 151 -8.96 10.65 5.84
N VAL A 152 -9.15 11.37 6.95
CA VAL A 152 -8.67 12.76 7.10
C VAL A 152 -7.13 12.80 7.12
N VAL A 153 -6.52 11.78 7.72
CA VAL A 153 -5.06 11.60 7.75
C VAL A 153 -4.72 10.32 6.99
N GLY A 154 -3.97 10.46 5.93
CA GLY A 154 -3.53 9.37 5.06
C GLY A 154 -2.04 9.41 4.78
N THR A 155 -1.56 8.40 4.07
CA THR A 155 -0.15 8.26 3.66
C THR A 155 0.12 8.71 2.23
N GLY A 156 -0.92 8.99 1.45
CA GLY A 156 -0.84 9.37 0.03
C GLY A 156 -0.85 8.19 -0.95
N ILE A 157 -0.86 6.95 -0.47
CA ILE A 157 -0.96 5.75 -1.32
C ILE A 157 -2.42 5.36 -1.60
N GLU A 158 -3.39 5.92 -0.88
CA GLU A 158 -4.80 5.60 -0.95
C GLU A 158 -5.38 5.70 -2.36
N PRO A 159 -5.18 6.79 -3.13
CA PRO A 159 -5.70 6.89 -4.50
C PRO A 159 -5.10 5.83 -5.42
N LYS A 160 -3.80 5.61 -5.32
CA LYS A 160 -3.11 4.59 -6.12
C LYS A 160 -3.61 3.19 -5.78
N ALA A 161 -3.76 2.87 -4.50
CA ALA A 161 -4.29 1.58 -4.06
C ALA A 161 -5.73 1.34 -4.55
N ALA A 162 -6.58 2.36 -4.54
CA ALA A 162 -7.95 2.27 -5.04
C ALA A 162 -8.00 2.02 -6.55
N VAL A 163 -7.20 2.73 -7.33
CA VAL A 163 -7.17 2.59 -8.79
C VAL A 163 -6.56 1.25 -9.21
N ASP A 164 -5.39 0.90 -8.66
CA ASP A 164 -4.66 -0.31 -9.04
C ASP A 164 -5.38 -1.60 -8.59
N SER A 165 -6.22 -1.53 -7.56
CA SER A 165 -7.05 -2.68 -7.14
C SER A 165 -8.15 -3.04 -8.15
N GLY A 166 -8.45 -2.16 -9.10
CA GLY A 166 -9.49 -2.36 -10.11
C GLY A 166 -10.92 -2.28 -9.59
N VAL A 167 -11.14 -1.81 -8.36
CA VAL A 167 -12.50 -1.62 -7.80
C VAL A 167 -13.15 -0.35 -8.33
N CYS A 168 -12.35 0.67 -8.64
CA CYS A 168 -12.79 1.89 -9.30
C CYS A 168 -12.81 1.71 -10.82
N VAL A 169 -13.72 2.41 -11.48
CA VAL A 169 -13.73 2.48 -12.94
C VAL A 169 -13.00 3.74 -13.37
N VAL A 170 -12.02 3.57 -14.25
CA VAL A 170 -11.22 4.67 -14.80
C VAL A 170 -11.53 4.90 -16.27
N ALA A 171 -11.41 6.14 -16.73
CA ALA A 171 -11.57 6.50 -18.13
C ALA A 171 -10.40 5.96 -18.95
N LYS A 172 -10.68 5.30 -20.07
CA LYS A 172 -9.66 4.79 -20.99
C LYS A 172 -9.11 5.87 -21.92
N HIS A 173 -9.96 6.84 -22.27
CA HIS A 173 -9.62 7.96 -23.15
C HIS A 173 -10.22 9.23 -22.59
N ALA A 174 -9.59 10.36 -22.90
CA ALA A 174 -10.13 11.67 -22.59
C ALA A 174 -11.40 11.97 -23.39
N GLY A 175 -12.35 12.70 -22.79
CA GLY A 175 -13.58 13.04 -23.44
C GLY A 175 -14.60 13.77 -22.57
N VAL A 176 -15.82 13.85 -23.04
CA VAL A 176 -16.95 14.48 -22.32
C VAL A 176 -18.00 13.43 -22.01
N VAL A 177 -18.51 13.44 -20.79
CA VAL A 177 -19.57 12.53 -20.35
C VAL A 177 -20.89 12.90 -21.06
N GLU A 178 -21.33 12.04 -21.97
CA GLU A 178 -22.59 12.20 -22.69
C GLU A 178 -23.78 11.78 -21.82
N ARG A 179 -23.59 10.69 -21.06
CA ARG A 179 -24.64 10.10 -20.23
C ARG A 179 -24.04 9.42 -19.00
N SER A 180 -24.60 9.72 -17.84
CA SER A 180 -24.25 9.07 -16.59
C SER A 180 -25.52 8.47 -15.99
N GLU A 181 -25.57 7.14 -15.91
CA GLU A 181 -26.67 6.37 -15.34
C GLU A 181 -26.12 5.50 -14.19
N SER A 182 -27.02 4.96 -13.39
CA SER A 182 -26.59 4.13 -12.25
C SER A 182 -25.87 2.86 -12.64
N ASP A 183 -26.12 2.33 -13.84
CA ASP A 183 -25.60 1.06 -14.36
C ASP A 183 -24.57 1.22 -15.48
N LYS A 184 -24.51 2.39 -16.10
CA LYS A 184 -23.56 2.67 -17.18
C LYS A 184 -23.19 4.14 -17.30
N ILE A 185 -22.00 4.39 -17.79
CA ILE A 185 -21.47 5.71 -18.15
C ILE A 185 -21.08 5.67 -19.62
N ILE A 186 -21.49 6.67 -20.38
CA ILE A 186 -21.12 6.83 -21.79
C ILE A 186 -20.30 8.12 -21.92
N ILE A 187 -19.07 7.97 -22.40
CA ILE A 187 -18.15 9.08 -22.66
C ILE A 187 -17.97 9.21 -24.17
N LYS A 188 -18.14 10.41 -24.68
CA LYS A 188 -17.76 10.76 -26.04
C LYS A 188 -16.32 11.22 -26.02
N THR A 189 -15.42 10.42 -26.62
CA THR A 189 -13.99 10.72 -26.70
C THR A 189 -13.73 11.89 -27.64
N ASP A 190 -12.61 12.56 -27.47
CA ASP A 190 -12.19 13.69 -28.31
C ASP A 190 -12.04 13.26 -29.78
N ASP A 191 -11.77 11.99 -30.06
CA ASP A 191 -11.72 11.39 -31.41
C ASP A 191 -13.11 11.15 -32.03
N GLY A 192 -14.19 11.40 -31.30
CA GLY A 192 -15.55 11.21 -31.74
C GLY A 192 -16.11 9.79 -31.53
N ALA A 193 -15.34 8.88 -30.99
CA ALA A 193 -15.80 7.54 -30.59
C ALA A 193 -16.64 7.63 -29.30
N LYS A 194 -17.33 6.53 -28.96
CA LYS A 194 -18.11 6.43 -27.72
C LYS A 194 -17.59 5.25 -26.89
N ASP A 195 -17.12 5.56 -25.70
CA ASP A 195 -16.75 4.59 -24.70
C ASP A 195 -17.93 4.32 -23.77
N THR A 196 -18.28 3.06 -23.60
CA THR A 196 -19.35 2.64 -22.69
C THR A 196 -18.81 1.81 -21.55
N TYR A 197 -18.98 2.30 -20.33
CA TYR A 197 -18.56 1.64 -19.09
C TYR A 197 -19.78 1.06 -18.39
N LYS A 198 -19.81 -0.26 -18.20
CA LYS A 198 -20.87 -0.92 -17.43
C LYS A 198 -20.45 -1.03 -15.98
N LEU A 199 -21.30 -0.57 -15.06
CA LEU A 199 -21.06 -0.60 -13.63
C LEU A 199 -21.61 -1.87 -13.01
N GLN A 200 -20.88 -2.42 -12.04
CA GLN A 200 -21.36 -3.57 -11.24
C GLN A 200 -22.31 -3.06 -10.16
N LYS A 201 -23.55 -3.56 -10.19
CA LYS A 201 -24.59 -3.17 -9.24
C LYS A 201 -24.93 -4.33 -8.32
N PHE A 202 -24.81 -4.11 -7.00
CA PHE A 202 -25.26 -5.02 -5.93
C PHE A 202 -24.85 -6.48 -6.13
N LYS A 203 -23.64 -6.71 -6.63
CA LYS A 203 -23.12 -8.06 -6.84
C LYS A 203 -22.61 -8.65 -5.52
N ARG A 204 -23.01 -9.89 -5.23
CA ARG A 204 -22.50 -10.61 -4.07
C ARG A 204 -21.05 -11.06 -4.31
N SER A 205 -20.17 -10.83 -3.33
CA SER A 205 -18.83 -11.41 -3.32
C SER A 205 -18.81 -12.83 -2.77
N ASN A 206 -17.67 -13.54 -2.91
CA ASN A 206 -17.49 -14.88 -2.32
C ASN A 206 -17.61 -14.89 -0.80
N GLN A 207 -17.37 -13.77 -0.13
CA GLN A 207 -17.47 -13.61 1.33
C GLN A 207 -18.81 -13.00 1.76
N SER A 208 -19.80 -13.01 0.88
CA SER A 208 -21.15 -12.47 1.13
C SER A 208 -21.22 -10.96 1.36
N ASN A 209 -20.20 -10.23 0.92
CA ASN A 209 -20.21 -8.77 0.89
C ASN A 209 -20.89 -8.27 -0.39
N CYS A 210 -21.35 -7.02 -0.39
CA CYS A 210 -21.99 -6.40 -1.54
C CYS A 210 -20.98 -5.52 -2.30
N TYR A 211 -20.77 -5.83 -3.59
CA TYR A 211 -20.04 -4.96 -4.50
C TYR A 211 -21.04 -4.08 -5.26
N ASN A 212 -20.89 -2.78 -5.12
CA ASN A 212 -21.72 -1.79 -5.79
C ASN A 212 -20.85 -0.63 -6.26
N GLN A 213 -20.86 -0.37 -7.57
CA GLN A 213 -20.15 0.75 -8.14
C GLN A 213 -21.13 1.93 -8.33
N ARG A 214 -20.66 3.14 -8.02
CA ARG A 214 -21.44 4.37 -8.12
C ARG A 214 -20.72 5.39 -9.00
N PRO A 215 -21.38 5.99 -9.99
CA PRO A 215 -20.78 7.06 -10.79
C PRO A 215 -20.51 8.27 -9.91
N ILE A 216 -19.37 8.93 -10.13
CA ILE A 216 -19.01 10.20 -9.49
C ILE A 216 -19.02 11.37 -10.47
N VAL A 217 -19.13 11.08 -11.77
CA VAL A 217 -19.18 12.09 -12.85
C VAL A 217 -20.61 12.34 -13.29
N PHE A 218 -20.87 13.57 -13.72
CA PHE A 218 -22.17 13.99 -14.21
C PHE A 218 -22.14 14.23 -15.72
N LYS A 219 -23.33 14.31 -16.33
CA LYS A 219 -23.45 14.64 -17.74
C LYS A 219 -22.86 16.02 -18.03
N GLY A 220 -21.96 16.09 -18.98
CA GLY A 220 -21.28 17.30 -19.42
C GLY A 220 -19.91 17.52 -18.79
N ASP A 221 -19.53 16.71 -17.81
CA ASP A 221 -18.19 16.80 -17.23
C ASP A 221 -17.14 16.34 -18.24
N ARG A 222 -16.00 17.02 -18.24
CA ARG A 222 -14.82 16.62 -18.98
C ARG A 222 -13.98 15.70 -18.11
N VAL A 223 -13.54 14.58 -18.67
CA VAL A 223 -12.68 13.60 -18.00
C VAL A 223 -11.40 13.41 -18.80
N GLU A 224 -10.31 13.17 -18.11
CA GLU A 224 -9.02 12.86 -18.68
C GLU A 224 -8.78 11.34 -18.72
N GLU A 225 -7.80 10.91 -19.51
CA GLU A 225 -7.38 9.51 -19.52
C GLU A 225 -6.82 9.11 -18.15
N GLY A 226 -7.26 7.96 -17.59
CA GLY A 226 -6.86 7.49 -16.27
C GLY A 226 -7.61 8.12 -15.09
N GLU A 227 -8.54 9.06 -15.33
CA GLU A 227 -9.37 9.66 -14.28
C GLU A 227 -10.44 8.67 -13.79
N VAL A 228 -10.71 8.68 -12.48
CA VAL A 228 -11.73 7.82 -11.87
C VAL A 228 -13.12 8.41 -12.17
N ILE A 229 -13.95 7.59 -12.81
CA ILE A 229 -15.32 7.97 -13.22
C ILE A 229 -16.42 7.33 -12.36
N ALA A 230 -16.09 6.23 -11.68
CA ALA A 230 -17.01 5.59 -10.74
C ALA A 230 -16.25 4.98 -9.56
N ASP A 231 -16.81 5.20 -8.37
CA ASP A 231 -16.32 4.58 -7.13
C ASP A 231 -16.81 3.15 -6.99
N GLY A 232 -15.93 2.30 -6.45
CA GLY A 232 -16.25 0.93 -6.08
C GLY A 232 -16.61 0.77 -4.60
N PRO A 233 -16.67 -0.46 -4.10
CA PRO A 233 -16.82 -0.74 -2.68
C PRO A 233 -15.62 -0.21 -1.89
N SER A 234 -15.87 0.36 -0.71
CA SER A 234 -14.82 0.91 0.17
C SER A 234 -13.94 1.98 -0.48
N THR A 235 -14.50 2.77 -1.38
CA THR A 235 -13.83 3.92 -1.99
C THR A 235 -14.70 5.16 -1.91
N SER A 236 -14.06 6.32 -1.91
CA SER A 236 -14.71 7.63 -1.91
C SER A 236 -13.90 8.59 -2.78
N ASN A 237 -14.50 9.11 -3.86
CA ASN A 237 -13.86 10.01 -4.82
C ASN A 237 -12.50 9.50 -5.36
N GLY A 238 -12.42 8.21 -5.65
CA GLY A 238 -11.20 7.57 -6.14
C GLY A 238 -10.14 7.28 -5.08
N GLU A 239 -10.42 7.53 -3.81
CA GLU A 239 -9.52 7.20 -2.69
C GLU A 239 -10.05 6.00 -1.91
N LEU A 240 -9.13 5.24 -1.32
CA LEU A 240 -9.48 4.12 -0.47
C LEU A 240 -10.12 4.63 0.84
N ALA A 241 -11.33 4.14 1.14
CA ALA A 241 -12.13 4.53 2.30
C ALA A 241 -12.66 3.26 2.99
N LEU A 242 -11.87 2.70 3.90
CA LEU A 242 -12.20 1.44 4.57
C LEU A 242 -13.17 1.61 5.75
N GLY A 243 -13.40 2.84 6.20
CA GLY A 243 -14.20 3.12 7.39
C GLY A 243 -14.80 4.51 7.40
N LYS A 244 -14.89 5.08 8.59
CA LYS A 244 -15.40 6.41 8.88
C LYS A 244 -14.46 7.18 9.80
N ASN A 245 -14.62 8.50 9.85
CA ASN A 245 -13.86 9.38 10.73
C ASN A 245 -14.71 9.73 11.98
N PRO A 246 -14.69 8.93 13.05
CA PRO A 246 -15.47 9.22 14.24
C PRO A 246 -14.81 10.32 15.07
N LEU A 247 -15.62 11.17 15.67
CA LEU A 247 -15.16 12.09 16.70
C LEU A 247 -14.96 11.30 18.00
N ILE A 248 -13.75 11.28 18.53
CA ILE A 248 -13.39 10.55 19.76
C ILE A 248 -13.09 11.54 20.87
N GLY A 249 -13.76 11.37 22.00
CA GLY A 249 -13.45 12.10 23.24
C GLY A 249 -12.67 11.20 24.20
N PHE A 250 -11.58 11.75 24.73
CA PHE A 250 -10.82 11.09 25.80
C PHE A 250 -11.24 11.67 27.14
N MET A 251 -11.71 10.82 28.04
CA MET A 251 -12.15 11.23 29.37
C MET A 251 -11.90 10.13 30.39
N THR A 252 -11.88 10.52 31.67
CA THR A 252 -11.90 9.53 32.74
C THR A 252 -13.31 8.96 32.91
N TRP A 253 -13.42 7.68 33.22
CA TRP A 253 -14.71 7.05 33.52
C TRP A 253 -15.05 7.26 34.99
N GLU A 254 -16.12 8.00 35.28
CA GLU A 254 -16.56 8.32 36.65
C GLU A 254 -15.44 8.85 37.55
N GLY A 255 -14.49 9.60 36.99
CA GLY A 255 -13.31 10.11 37.70
C GLY A 255 -12.16 9.12 37.87
N TYR A 256 -12.26 7.90 37.35
CA TYR A 256 -11.23 6.87 37.42
C TYR A 256 -10.60 6.60 36.08
N ASN A 257 -9.29 6.30 36.09
CA ASN A 257 -8.60 5.75 34.93
C ASN A 257 -8.83 4.23 34.89
N LEU A 258 -9.81 3.79 34.07
CA LEU A 258 -10.10 2.40 33.89
C LEU A 258 -9.23 1.77 32.82
N SER A 259 -8.63 0.61 33.13
CA SER A 259 -7.95 -0.22 32.13
C SER A 259 -8.96 -1.09 31.38
N LEU A 260 -8.54 -1.59 30.20
CA LEU A 260 -9.32 -2.55 29.41
C LEU A 260 -9.70 -3.83 30.18
N ILE A 261 -8.92 -4.21 31.20
CA ILE A 261 -9.22 -5.34 32.08
C ILE A 261 -10.57 -5.19 32.77
N HIS A 262 -10.88 -3.98 33.23
CA HIS A 262 -12.13 -3.69 33.93
C HIS A 262 -13.34 -3.56 33.00
N ILE A 263 -13.10 -3.23 31.73
CA ILE A 263 -14.15 -3.00 30.74
C ILE A 263 -14.43 -4.25 29.89
N SER A 264 -13.39 -4.98 29.52
CA SER A 264 -13.46 -6.07 28.52
C SER A 264 -13.53 -7.46 29.13
N GLU A 265 -13.12 -7.65 30.36
CA GLU A 265 -13.28 -8.94 31.03
C GLU A 265 -14.67 -9.04 31.62
N PRO A 266 -15.47 -10.05 31.24
CA PRO A 266 -16.72 -10.31 31.91
C PRO A 266 -16.41 -10.67 33.35
N THR A 267 -16.85 -9.85 34.28
CA THR A 267 -16.93 -10.25 35.67
C THR A 267 -17.74 -11.51 35.74
N ARG A 268 -17.21 -12.52 36.40
CA ARG A 268 -17.86 -13.82 36.63
C ARG A 268 -19.24 -13.69 37.20
#